data_7b80c4de8642cc7218eaf940cb6919ce
#
_entry.id   7b80c4de8642cc7218eaf940cb6919ce
#
_cell.length_a   1.000
_cell.length_b   1.000
_cell.length_c   1.000
_cell.angle_alpha   90.00
_cell.angle_beta   90.00
_cell.angle_gamma   90.00
#
_symmetry.space_group_name_H-M   'P 1'
#
loop_
_entity.id
_entity.type
_entity.pdbx_description
1 polymer ?
#
loop_
_entity_poly.entity_id
_entity_poly.type
_entity_poly.pdbx_seq_one_letter_code
_entity_poly.pdbx_strand_id
1 'polypeptide(L)'
;MDVKIFLHKLSEEYGYEIDLHPKPIQHGEWNGSGLHTNFSNNKMREEGGKEYFESLFSSLDTRHWEHIKDYGSSNDMRLTGKYETQSIDKFSWGISDRGASIRVPKSTADNWKGYVEDRRPGSNADPYKIIYQIDKSIKNADTITDIKRKINFKVDINNLNVDFKTLTNDELLSEYKNDENYEIDSETMRGSNIPTEEINFNMDEK
;
A
#
# COMPACT_ATOMS: atom_id res chain seq x y z
N MET A 1 2.07 5.61 -26.63
CA MET A 1 1.14 4.64 -27.24
C MET A 1 0.86 3.55 -26.21
N ASP A 2 -0.39 3.30 -25.91
CA ASP A 2 -0.77 2.26 -24.93
C ASP A 2 -0.33 0.89 -25.44
N VAL A 3 0.46 0.17 -24.64
CA VAL A 3 0.98 -1.17 -24.95
C VAL A 3 -0.16 -2.14 -25.28
N LYS A 4 -1.32 -2.01 -24.62
CA LYS A 4 -2.50 -2.83 -24.88
C LYS A 4 -3.03 -2.62 -26.30
N ILE A 5 -3.10 -1.38 -26.77
CA ILE A 5 -3.52 -1.07 -28.16
C ILE A 5 -2.52 -1.66 -29.16
N PHE A 6 -1.21 -1.56 -28.87
CA PHE A 6 -0.20 -2.15 -29.74
C PHE A 6 -0.32 -3.68 -29.82
N LEU A 7 -0.52 -4.34 -28.68
CA LEU A 7 -0.73 -5.78 -28.62
C LEU A 7 -1.95 -6.22 -29.42
N HIS A 8 -3.08 -5.50 -29.31
CA HIS A 8 -4.28 -5.81 -30.12
C HIS A 8 -4.03 -5.69 -31.61
N LYS A 9 -3.36 -4.63 -32.06
CA LYS A 9 -3.01 -4.47 -33.47
C LYS A 9 -2.08 -5.58 -33.97
N LEU A 10 -1.09 -5.95 -33.16
CA LEU A 10 -0.17 -7.02 -33.51
C LEU A 10 -0.90 -8.37 -33.58
N SER A 11 -1.80 -8.65 -32.64
CA SER A 11 -2.57 -9.90 -32.64
C SER A 11 -3.48 -10.03 -33.87
N GLU A 12 -4.12 -8.94 -34.31
CA GLU A 12 -4.91 -8.89 -35.54
C GLU A 12 -4.07 -9.24 -36.76
N GLU A 13 -2.84 -8.68 -36.86
CA GLU A 13 -1.92 -8.94 -37.97
C GLU A 13 -1.53 -10.41 -38.07
N TYR A 14 -1.38 -11.10 -36.93
CA TYR A 14 -0.98 -12.51 -36.87
C TYR A 14 -2.17 -13.50 -36.71
N GLY A 15 -3.42 -13.02 -36.72
CA GLY A 15 -4.61 -13.87 -36.59
C GLY A 15 -4.80 -14.44 -35.18
N TYR A 16 -4.34 -13.75 -34.15
CA TYR A 16 -4.55 -14.12 -32.75
C TYR A 16 -5.55 -13.20 -32.06
N GLU A 17 -6.14 -13.68 -30.99
CA GLU A 17 -6.93 -12.87 -30.05
C GLU A 17 -6.18 -12.69 -28.74
N ILE A 18 -6.26 -11.50 -28.15
CA ILE A 18 -5.68 -11.21 -26.84
C ILE A 18 -6.77 -11.23 -25.79
N ASP A 19 -6.61 -12.11 -24.82
CA ASP A 19 -7.44 -12.14 -23.62
C ASP A 19 -6.70 -11.48 -22.45
N LEU A 20 -7.24 -10.35 -21.98
CA LEU A 20 -6.75 -9.63 -20.82
C LEU A 20 -7.50 -10.00 -19.52
N HIS A 21 -8.29 -11.06 -19.53
CA HIS A 21 -8.98 -11.53 -18.32
C HIS A 21 -7.96 -11.93 -17.24
N PRO A 22 -8.18 -11.58 -15.93
CA PRO A 22 -7.23 -11.94 -14.87
C PRO A 22 -7.02 -13.46 -14.70
N LYS A 23 -7.99 -14.25 -15.11
CA LYS A 23 -7.93 -15.72 -15.14
C LYS A 23 -8.40 -16.23 -16.50
N PRO A 24 -7.61 -16.10 -17.57
CA PRO A 24 -8.04 -16.46 -18.92
C PRO A 24 -8.29 -17.96 -19.07
N ILE A 25 -7.51 -18.80 -18.38
CA ILE A 25 -7.73 -20.24 -18.30
C ILE A 25 -8.38 -20.56 -16.96
N GLN A 26 -9.70 -20.77 -16.96
CA GLN A 26 -10.49 -20.92 -15.74
C GLN A 26 -10.53 -22.35 -15.20
N HIS A 27 -10.19 -23.34 -16.01
CA HIS A 27 -10.19 -24.75 -15.63
C HIS A 27 -8.78 -25.28 -15.39
N GLY A 28 -8.60 -26.07 -14.33
CA GLY A 28 -7.32 -26.63 -13.95
C GLY A 28 -6.44 -25.70 -13.11
N GLU A 29 -5.20 -26.12 -12.90
CA GLU A 29 -4.24 -25.43 -12.02
C GLU A 29 -3.34 -24.47 -12.81
N TRP A 30 -3.89 -23.36 -13.26
CA TRP A 30 -3.16 -22.32 -13.99
C TRP A 30 -2.99 -21.06 -13.16
N ASN A 31 -1.85 -20.39 -13.34
CA ASN A 31 -1.65 -19.05 -12.81
C ASN A 31 -2.62 -18.06 -13.48
N GLY A 32 -2.97 -17.01 -12.77
CA GLY A 32 -3.69 -15.88 -13.35
C GLY A 32 -2.77 -14.95 -14.13
N SER A 33 -3.39 -13.99 -14.82
CA SER A 33 -2.71 -12.92 -15.55
C SER A 33 -2.79 -11.61 -14.74
N GLY A 34 -1.65 -11.06 -14.37
CA GLY A 34 -1.55 -9.84 -13.56
C GLY A 34 -0.79 -8.73 -14.26
N LEU A 35 -1.10 -7.49 -13.90
CA LEU A 35 -0.35 -6.29 -14.28
C LEU A 35 0.50 -5.84 -13.07
N HIS A 36 1.46 -6.67 -12.68
CA HIS A 36 2.34 -6.38 -11.56
C HIS A 36 3.06 -5.05 -11.80
N THR A 37 2.98 -4.17 -10.83
CA THR A 37 3.46 -2.79 -10.98
C THR A 37 4.61 -2.52 -10.01
N ASN A 38 5.79 -2.31 -10.56
CA ASN A 38 6.94 -1.82 -9.80
C ASN A 38 6.84 -0.31 -9.65
N PHE A 39 7.01 0.19 -8.44
CA PHE A 39 7.00 1.62 -8.19
C PHE A 39 8.00 2.04 -7.11
N SER A 40 8.43 3.29 -7.20
CA SER A 40 9.25 3.97 -6.20
C SER A 40 9.08 5.48 -6.31
N ASN A 41 9.37 6.19 -5.24
CA ASN A 41 9.52 7.64 -5.24
C ASN A 41 10.95 8.05 -4.86
N ASN A 42 11.24 9.35 -4.79
CA ASN A 42 12.57 9.83 -4.42
C ASN A 42 12.95 9.41 -3.00
N LYS A 43 12.03 9.51 -2.02
CA LYS A 43 12.29 9.07 -0.65
C LYS A 43 12.71 7.60 -0.59
N MET A 44 12.02 6.72 -1.34
CA MET A 44 12.37 5.29 -1.40
C MET A 44 13.76 5.05 -2.01
N ARG A 45 14.18 5.86 -2.99
CA ARG A 45 15.46 5.66 -3.69
C ARG A 45 16.64 6.35 -3.03
N GLU A 46 16.43 7.55 -2.51
CA GLU A 46 17.51 8.44 -2.03
C GLU A 46 17.71 8.34 -0.52
N GLU A 47 16.64 8.52 0.25
CA GLU A 47 16.69 8.44 1.71
C GLU A 47 16.55 6.98 2.17
N GLY A 48 15.52 6.29 1.73
CA GLY A 48 15.21 4.93 2.13
C GLY A 48 14.84 4.83 3.61
N GLY A 49 15.18 3.68 4.18
CA GLY A 49 14.95 3.39 5.59
C GLY A 49 13.71 2.55 5.84
N LYS A 50 13.87 1.53 6.69
CA LYS A 50 12.83 0.55 6.99
C LYS A 50 11.54 1.19 7.48
N GLU A 51 11.65 2.22 8.32
CA GLU A 51 10.50 2.93 8.89
C GLU A 51 9.60 3.58 7.81
N TYR A 52 10.20 4.15 6.76
CA TYR A 52 9.43 4.71 5.65
C TYR A 52 8.68 3.62 4.89
N PHE A 53 9.35 2.50 4.59
CA PHE A 53 8.70 1.36 3.91
C PHE A 53 7.58 0.75 4.76
N GLU A 54 7.75 0.65 6.09
CA GLU A 54 6.69 0.19 6.99
C GLU A 54 5.49 1.15 6.99
N SER A 55 5.72 2.46 6.96
CA SER A 55 4.65 3.46 6.81
C SER A 55 3.95 3.33 5.46
N LEU A 56 4.68 3.05 4.38
CA LEU A 56 4.12 2.78 3.05
C LEU A 56 3.26 1.51 3.05
N PHE A 57 3.73 0.43 3.67
CA PHE A 57 2.96 -0.81 3.75
C PHE A 57 1.70 -0.65 4.59
N SER A 58 1.77 0.09 5.70
CA SER A 58 0.60 0.44 6.51
C SER A 58 -0.42 1.24 5.70
N SER A 59 0.02 2.20 4.90
CA SER A 59 -0.85 2.96 4.02
C SER A 59 -1.50 2.09 2.94
N LEU A 60 -0.73 1.20 2.30
CA LEU A 60 -1.23 0.28 1.29
C LEU A 60 -2.23 -0.75 1.85
N ASP A 61 -2.05 -1.16 3.10
CA ASP A 61 -2.97 -2.04 3.83
C ASP A 61 -4.28 -1.32 4.15
N THR A 62 -4.20 -0.15 4.79
CA THR A 62 -5.38 0.66 5.14
C THR A 62 -6.24 0.96 3.92
N ARG A 63 -5.61 1.19 2.77
CA ARG A 63 -6.27 1.50 1.50
C ARG A 63 -6.49 0.30 0.58
N HIS A 64 -6.34 -0.92 1.11
CA HIS A 64 -6.37 -2.15 0.32
C HIS A 64 -7.61 -2.24 -0.59
N TRP A 65 -8.81 -2.03 -0.03
CA TRP A 65 -10.06 -2.14 -0.78
C TRP A 65 -10.26 -1.04 -1.83
N GLU A 66 -9.72 0.16 -1.61
CA GLU A 66 -9.72 1.22 -2.62
C GLU A 66 -8.87 0.80 -3.83
N HIS A 67 -7.70 0.20 -3.58
CA HIS A 67 -6.87 -0.35 -4.64
C HIS A 67 -7.58 -1.48 -5.39
N ILE A 68 -8.11 -2.48 -4.68
CA ILE A 68 -8.79 -3.63 -5.29
C ILE A 68 -9.93 -3.19 -6.21
N LYS A 69 -10.71 -2.18 -5.82
CA LYS A 69 -11.79 -1.64 -6.63
C LYS A 69 -11.35 -1.16 -8.02
N ASP A 70 -10.13 -0.63 -8.12
CA ASP A 70 -9.57 -0.08 -9.36
C ASP A 70 -8.61 -1.05 -10.08
N TYR A 71 -8.32 -2.21 -9.49
CA TYR A 71 -7.31 -3.15 -9.96
C TYR A 71 -7.81 -4.22 -10.93
N GLY A 72 -8.91 -3.95 -11.60
CA GLY A 72 -9.50 -4.78 -12.65
C GLY A 72 -10.69 -5.60 -12.17
N SER A 73 -11.61 -5.87 -13.09
CA SER A 73 -12.78 -6.71 -12.85
C SER A 73 -12.40 -8.19 -12.76
N SER A 74 -13.19 -8.99 -12.03
CA SER A 74 -12.98 -10.44 -11.87
C SER A 74 -11.59 -10.84 -11.32
N ASN A 75 -10.94 -9.91 -10.60
CA ASN A 75 -9.61 -10.15 -10.05
C ASN A 75 -9.64 -11.11 -8.84
N ASP A 76 -10.80 -11.33 -8.25
CA ASP A 76 -11.10 -12.38 -7.26
C ASP A 76 -10.82 -13.79 -7.79
N MET A 77 -11.02 -14.02 -9.09
CA MET A 77 -10.70 -15.30 -9.74
C MET A 77 -9.18 -15.58 -9.79
N ARG A 78 -8.35 -14.54 -9.71
CA ARG A 78 -6.90 -14.63 -9.69
C ARG A 78 -6.32 -14.56 -8.26
N LEU A 79 -6.83 -13.64 -7.44
CA LEU A 79 -6.33 -13.41 -6.06
C LEU A 79 -6.97 -14.39 -5.08
N THR A 80 -6.55 -15.64 -5.12
CA THR A 80 -7.16 -16.75 -4.37
C THR A 80 -6.35 -17.19 -3.15
N GLY A 81 -5.15 -16.64 -2.93
CA GLY A 81 -4.19 -17.14 -1.93
C GLY A 81 -3.42 -18.38 -2.42
N LYS A 82 -3.54 -18.73 -3.71
CA LYS A 82 -2.82 -19.81 -4.38
C LYS A 82 -2.15 -19.27 -5.64
N TYR A 83 -1.30 -20.08 -6.28
CA TYR A 83 -0.69 -19.74 -7.57
C TYR A 83 0.09 -18.41 -7.53
N GLU A 84 0.91 -18.26 -6.51
CA GLU A 84 1.73 -17.05 -6.29
C GLU A 84 0.92 -15.76 -6.15
N THR A 85 -0.24 -15.82 -5.49
CA THR A 85 -1.06 -14.65 -5.14
C THR A 85 -1.47 -14.67 -3.68
N GLN A 86 -1.69 -13.51 -3.08
CA GLN A 86 -2.44 -13.37 -1.83
C GLN A 86 -3.94 -13.46 -2.13
N SER A 87 -4.74 -13.87 -1.15
CA SER A 87 -6.21 -13.79 -1.22
C SER A 87 -6.66 -12.34 -1.35
N ILE A 88 -7.74 -12.10 -2.13
CA ILE A 88 -8.23 -10.75 -2.42
C ILE A 88 -8.67 -9.98 -1.17
N ASP A 89 -9.11 -10.68 -0.13
CA ASP A 89 -9.59 -10.14 1.14
C ASP A 89 -8.48 -9.91 2.17
N LYS A 90 -7.22 -10.19 1.80
CA LYS A 90 -6.05 -10.06 2.68
C LYS A 90 -4.98 -9.19 2.07
N PHE A 91 -4.39 -8.37 2.91
CA PHE A 91 -3.15 -7.67 2.57
C PHE A 91 -1.96 -8.34 3.24
N SER A 92 -0.86 -8.42 2.52
CA SER A 92 0.42 -8.84 3.07
C SER A 92 1.58 -8.24 2.27
N TRP A 93 2.74 -8.17 2.89
CA TRP A 93 3.98 -7.87 2.19
C TRP A 93 5.09 -8.84 2.63
N GLY A 94 6.06 -9.05 1.78
CA GLY A 94 7.17 -9.95 2.10
C GLY A 94 8.39 -9.73 1.21
N ILE A 95 9.59 -10.06 1.76
CA ILE A 95 10.86 -9.97 1.04
C ILE A 95 10.96 -11.17 0.11
N SER A 96 11.09 -10.89 -1.20
CA SER A 96 11.13 -11.90 -2.26
C SER A 96 9.92 -12.84 -2.28
N ASP A 97 8.84 -12.50 -1.59
CA ASP A 97 7.65 -13.32 -1.47
C ASP A 97 6.69 -13.07 -2.64
N ARG A 98 6.52 -14.09 -3.48
CA ARG A 98 5.59 -14.05 -4.62
C ARG A 98 4.14 -14.31 -4.23
N GLY A 99 3.88 -14.83 -3.04
CA GLY A 99 2.54 -15.02 -2.48
C GLY A 99 1.98 -13.77 -1.78
N ALA A 100 2.77 -12.73 -1.60
CA ALA A 100 2.34 -11.50 -0.95
C ALA A 100 1.63 -10.52 -1.91
N SER A 101 0.81 -9.62 -1.35
CA SER A 101 0.21 -8.48 -2.08
C SER A 101 1.29 -7.52 -2.58
N ILE A 102 2.26 -7.21 -1.72
CA ILE A 102 3.43 -6.38 -2.05
C ILE A 102 4.69 -7.21 -1.87
N ARG A 103 5.47 -7.34 -2.93
CA ARG A 103 6.79 -7.95 -2.87
C ARG A 103 7.87 -6.89 -2.74
N VAL A 104 8.72 -7.05 -1.75
CA VAL A 104 9.94 -6.27 -1.58
C VAL A 104 11.09 -7.03 -2.23
N PRO A 105 11.72 -6.51 -3.29
CA PRO A 105 12.92 -7.14 -3.86
C PRO A 105 14.03 -7.28 -2.82
N LYS A 106 14.81 -8.35 -2.91
CA LYS A 106 15.96 -8.58 -2.00
C LYS A 106 16.92 -7.40 -1.99
N SER A 107 17.21 -6.84 -3.16
CA SER A 107 18.07 -5.65 -3.30
C SER A 107 17.53 -4.41 -2.58
N THR A 108 16.21 -4.24 -2.53
CA THR A 108 15.57 -3.17 -1.76
C THR A 108 15.67 -3.46 -0.26
N ALA A 109 15.41 -4.69 0.15
CA ALA A 109 15.40 -5.08 1.56
C ALA A 109 16.79 -5.00 2.21
N ASP A 110 17.87 -5.24 1.47
CA ASP A 110 19.24 -5.24 2.00
C ASP A 110 19.65 -3.86 2.53
N ASN A 111 19.16 -2.79 1.91
CA ASN A 111 19.49 -1.42 2.27
C ASN A 111 18.25 -0.55 2.59
N TRP A 112 17.06 -1.12 2.46
CA TRP A 112 15.78 -0.38 2.51
C TRP A 112 15.78 0.83 1.58
N LYS A 113 16.30 0.64 0.35
CA LYS A 113 16.33 1.61 -0.75
C LYS A 113 15.97 0.93 -2.05
N GLY A 114 15.09 1.56 -2.84
CA GLY A 114 14.73 1.03 -4.16
C GLY A 114 13.24 1.08 -4.43
N TYR A 115 12.71 0.00 -5.01
CA TYR A 115 11.31 -0.13 -5.40
C TYR A 115 10.63 -1.31 -4.71
N VAL A 116 9.30 -1.30 -4.76
CA VAL A 116 8.47 -2.46 -4.41
C VAL A 116 7.56 -2.82 -5.58
N GLU A 117 7.05 -4.04 -5.58
CA GLU A 117 6.15 -4.57 -6.59
C GLU A 117 4.76 -4.76 -6.00
N ASP A 118 3.76 -4.00 -6.52
CA ASP A 118 2.36 -4.30 -6.24
C ASP A 118 1.89 -5.42 -7.16
N ARG A 119 1.55 -6.55 -6.59
CA ARG A 119 1.17 -7.78 -7.29
C ARG A 119 -0.34 -7.97 -7.38
N ARG A 120 -1.12 -7.04 -6.81
CA ARG A 120 -2.58 -7.10 -6.76
C ARG A 120 -3.27 -6.78 -8.08
N PRO A 121 -2.78 -5.87 -8.97
CA PRO A 121 -3.52 -5.52 -10.18
C PRO A 121 -3.68 -6.70 -11.14
N GLY A 122 -4.89 -6.88 -11.69
CA GLY A 122 -5.18 -7.82 -12.77
C GLY A 122 -4.70 -7.27 -14.13
N SER A 123 -4.52 -8.15 -15.11
CA SER A 123 -4.07 -7.77 -16.45
C SER A 123 -5.00 -6.79 -17.16
N ASN A 124 -6.31 -6.81 -16.85
CA ASN A 124 -7.32 -5.91 -17.39
C ASN A 124 -7.40 -4.55 -16.65
N ALA A 125 -6.63 -4.37 -15.59
CA ALA A 125 -6.65 -3.12 -14.84
C ALA A 125 -6.22 -1.92 -15.70
N ASP A 126 -6.77 -0.75 -15.39
CA ASP A 126 -6.37 0.52 -15.99
C ASP A 126 -5.08 1.01 -15.34
N PRO A 127 -3.97 1.17 -16.08
CA PRO A 127 -2.70 1.60 -15.52
C PRO A 127 -2.75 3.00 -14.90
N TYR A 128 -3.61 3.89 -15.39
CA TYR A 128 -3.77 5.23 -14.81
C TYR A 128 -4.43 5.17 -13.43
N LYS A 129 -5.41 4.29 -13.25
CA LYS A 129 -6.03 4.06 -11.95
C LYS A 129 -5.06 3.41 -10.96
N ILE A 130 -4.24 2.48 -11.43
CA ILE A 130 -3.17 1.88 -10.60
C ILE A 130 -2.23 2.97 -10.07
N ILE A 131 -1.71 3.82 -10.96
CA ILE A 131 -0.80 4.92 -10.59
C ILE A 131 -1.47 5.87 -9.61
N TYR A 132 -2.73 6.24 -9.85
CA TYR A 132 -3.51 7.12 -8.97
C TYR A 132 -3.63 6.56 -7.55
N GLN A 133 -3.96 5.29 -7.39
CA GLN A 133 -4.07 4.66 -6.07
C GLN A 133 -2.72 4.53 -5.37
N ILE A 134 -1.66 4.22 -6.11
CA ILE A 134 -0.29 4.17 -5.58
C ILE A 134 0.14 5.57 -5.10
N ASP A 135 -0.09 6.63 -5.89
CA ASP A 135 0.24 8.00 -5.52
C ASP A 135 -0.47 8.43 -4.23
N LYS A 136 -1.76 8.14 -4.10
CA LYS A 136 -2.49 8.38 -2.86
C LYS A 136 -1.88 7.67 -1.66
N SER A 137 -1.49 6.41 -1.82
CA SER A 137 -0.87 5.64 -0.73
C SER A 137 0.51 6.17 -0.36
N ILE A 138 1.28 6.65 -1.33
CA ILE A 138 2.58 7.30 -1.07
C ILE A 138 2.38 8.60 -0.28
N LYS A 139 1.44 9.46 -0.67
CA LYS A 139 1.13 10.70 0.05
C LYS A 139 0.68 10.45 1.48
N ASN A 140 -0.15 9.44 1.70
CA ASN A 140 -0.55 9.04 3.04
C ASN A 140 0.64 8.51 3.87
N ALA A 141 1.52 7.70 3.26
CA ALA A 141 2.74 7.23 3.91
C ALA A 141 3.70 8.37 4.30
N ASP A 142 3.81 9.40 3.46
CA ASP A 142 4.59 10.60 3.74
C ASP A 142 4.05 11.30 4.99
N THR A 143 2.73 11.47 5.08
CA THR A 143 2.06 12.06 6.25
C THR A 143 2.30 11.23 7.50
N ILE A 144 2.13 9.91 7.46
CA ILE A 144 2.38 9.00 8.58
C ILE A 144 3.84 9.12 9.06
N THR A 145 4.79 9.17 8.15
CA THR A 145 6.21 9.27 8.46
C THR A 145 6.53 10.60 9.13
N ASP A 146 5.96 11.69 8.63
CA ASP A 146 6.18 13.03 9.20
C ASP A 146 5.56 13.16 10.60
N ILE A 147 4.40 12.55 10.84
CA ILE A 147 3.78 12.47 12.16
C ILE A 147 4.69 11.69 13.12
N LYS A 148 5.17 10.52 12.74
CA LYS A 148 6.07 9.71 13.57
C LYS A 148 7.35 10.46 13.92
N ARG A 149 7.97 11.17 12.96
CA ARG A 149 9.15 12.00 13.19
C ARG A 149 8.87 13.12 14.17
N LYS A 150 7.73 13.81 14.06
CA LYS A 150 7.32 14.88 15.00
C LYS A 150 7.09 14.34 16.42
N ILE A 151 6.45 13.19 16.55
CA ILE A 151 6.24 12.53 17.84
C ILE A 151 7.59 12.12 18.47
N ASN A 152 8.45 11.45 17.70
CA ASN A 152 9.77 11.04 18.19
C ASN A 152 10.65 12.23 18.58
N PHE A 153 10.56 13.37 17.88
CA PHE A 153 11.26 14.59 18.22
C PHE A 153 10.75 15.24 19.53
N LYS A 154 9.43 15.18 19.78
CA LYS A 154 8.83 15.66 21.05
C LYS A 154 9.14 14.73 22.24
N VAL A 155 9.46 13.46 22.00
CA VAL A 155 9.85 12.45 23.00
C VAL A 155 11.36 12.26 22.95
N ASP A 156 12.14 13.33 23.10
CA ASP A 156 13.59 13.22 23.35
C ASP A 156 13.83 12.85 24.80
N ILE A 157 14.14 11.56 25.00
CA ILE A 157 14.16 10.83 26.27
C ILE A 157 15.23 11.33 27.25
N ASN A 158 16.17 12.14 26.81
CA ASN A 158 17.30 12.57 27.65
C ASN A 158 17.05 13.81 28.55
N ASN A 159 15.83 14.40 28.49
CA ASN A 159 15.47 15.58 29.29
C ASN A 159 14.05 15.52 29.90
N LEU A 160 13.57 14.33 30.26
CA LEU A 160 12.19 14.12 30.66
C LEU A 160 11.92 14.37 32.15
N ASN A 161 11.40 15.56 32.41
CA ASN A 161 10.26 15.75 33.32
C ASN A 161 9.01 15.72 32.45
N VAL A 162 8.44 14.55 32.15
CA VAL A 162 7.24 14.44 31.30
C VAL A 162 6.01 14.39 32.19
N ASP A 163 5.30 15.50 32.20
CA ASP A 163 3.90 15.52 32.54
C ASP A 163 3.14 14.87 31.37
N PHE A 164 2.77 13.59 31.49
CA PHE A 164 1.97 12.87 30.52
C PHE A 164 0.55 13.41 30.54
N LYS A 165 0.32 14.58 29.96
CA LYS A 165 -0.99 14.91 29.44
C LYS A 165 -1.19 14.06 28.18
N THR A 166 -2.06 13.09 28.30
CA THR A 166 -2.64 12.40 27.14
C THR A 166 -3.18 13.45 26.18
N LEU A 167 -2.44 13.74 25.10
CA LEU A 167 -2.95 14.52 24.00
C LEU A 167 -4.10 13.70 23.39
N THR A 168 -5.31 14.21 23.49
CA THR A 168 -6.47 13.59 22.83
C THR A 168 -6.30 13.71 21.33
N ASN A 169 -6.91 12.79 20.57
CA ASN A 169 -6.92 12.83 19.11
C ASN A 169 -7.40 14.18 18.56
N ASP A 170 -8.25 14.91 19.30
CA ASP A 170 -8.78 16.21 18.94
C ASP A 170 -7.73 17.32 19.06
N GLU A 171 -6.81 17.24 20.02
CA GLU A 171 -5.69 18.20 20.15
C GLU A 171 -4.64 18.01 19.04
N LEU A 172 -4.38 16.76 18.63
CA LEU A 172 -3.54 16.45 17.48
C LEU A 172 -4.16 16.97 16.16
N LEU A 173 -5.48 16.81 15.99
CA LEU A 173 -6.22 17.30 14.82
C LEU A 173 -6.33 18.84 14.81
N SER A 174 -6.38 19.52 15.95
CA SER A 174 -6.45 20.99 16.01
C SER A 174 -5.15 21.66 15.60
N GLU A 175 -3.98 21.09 15.91
CA GLU A 175 -2.68 21.59 15.44
C GLU A 175 -2.53 21.45 13.92
N TYR A 176 -3.15 20.42 13.31
CA TYR A 176 -3.12 20.21 11.85
C TYR A 176 -4.07 21.14 11.07
N LYS A 177 -5.17 21.57 11.67
CA LYS A 177 -6.14 22.50 11.03
C LYS A 177 -5.62 23.92 10.90
N ASN A 178 -4.54 24.29 11.59
CA ASN A 178 -3.94 25.61 11.53
C ASN A 178 -2.84 25.75 10.46
N ASP A 179 -2.54 24.68 9.71
CA ASP A 179 -1.64 24.76 8.56
C ASP A 179 -2.49 25.04 7.31
N GLU A 180 -2.53 26.29 6.86
CA GLU A 180 -3.48 26.85 5.86
C GLU A 180 -3.45 26.19 4.44
N ASN A 181 -2.73 25.08 4.26
CA ASN A 181 -2.57 24.41 2.97
C ASN A 181 -3.03 22.93 2.93
N TYR A 182 -3.83 22.45 3.91
CA TYR A 182 -4.25 21.05 3.93
C TYR A 182 -5.77 20.92 3.97
N GLU A 183 -6.39 20.65 2.82
CA GLU A 183 -7.76 20.13 2.74
C GLU A 183 -7.72 18.63 3.08
N ILE A 184 -8.14 18.28 4.31
CA ILE A 184 -8.42 16.89 4.68
C ILE A 184 -9.83 16.57 4.17
N ASP A 185 -9.91 15.70 3.19
CA ASP A 185 -11.17 15.12 2.75
C ASP A 185 -11.83 14.35 3.91
N SER A 186 -12.90 14.94 4.47
CA SER A 186 -13.62 14.41 5.64
C SER A 186 -14.34 13.09 5.38
N GLU A 187 -14.42 12.61 4.15
CA GLU A 187 -15.02 11.31 3.81
C GLU A 187 -14.04 10.14 4.08
N THR A 188 -12.73 10.38 4.07
CA THR A 188 -11.72 9.34 4.26
C THR A 188 -11.65 8.86 5.71
N MET A 189 -12.12 9.66 6.69
CA MET A 189 -12.06 9.34 8.12
C MET A 189 -13.22 8.50 8.65
N ARG A 190 -14.29 8.29 7.87
CA ARG A 190 -15.49 7.56 8.34
C ARG A 190 -15.44 6.05 8.22
N GLY A 191 -14.36 5.48 7.70
CA GLY A 191 -14.22 4.04 7.42
C GLY A 191 -13.38 3.22 8.38
N SER A 192 -12.66 3.82 9.34
CA SER A 192 -11.82 3.08 10.27
C SER A 192 -12.52 2.90 11.61
N ASN A 193 -13.21 1.77 11.80
CA ASN A 193 -13.45 1.23 13.12
C ASN A 193 -12.11 0.77 13.70
N ILE A 194 -11.40 1.67 14.38
CA ILE A 194 -10.32 1.28 15.27
C ILE A 194 -11.00 0.74 16.53
N PRO A 195 -10.80 -0.54 16.92
CA PRO A 195 -11.27 -1.02 18.21
C PRO A 195 -10.52 -0.23 19.28
N THR A 196 -11.24 0.51 20.09
CA THR A 196 -10.75 1.06 21.34
C THR A 196 -10.63 -0.09 22.34
N GLU A 197 -9.59 -0.90 22.24
CA GLU A 197 -9.16 -1.72 23.37
C GLU A 197 -8.29 -0.84 24.26
N GLU A 198 -8.81 -0.59 25.47
CA GLU A 198 -8.07 0.02 26.57
C GLU A 198 -6.82 -0.82 26.83
N ILE A 199 -5.64 -0.30 26.51
CA ILE A 199 -4.38 -0.88 26.93
C ILE A 199 -4.19 -0.53 28.40
N ASN A 200 -4.65 -1.38 29.28
CA ASN A 200 -4.34 -1.34 30.70
C ASN A 200 -2.89 -1.83 30.88
N PHE A 201 -1.96 -0.90 31.06
CA PHE A 201 -0.65 -1.21 31.59
C PHE A 201 -0.75 -1.40 33.10
N ASN A 202 -0.91 -2.64 33.54
CA ASN A 202 -0.61 -3.01 34.92
C ASN A 202 0.92 -3.07 35.09
N MET A 203 1.48 -2.03 35.71
CA MET A 203 2.80 -2.09 36.31
C MET A 203 2.61 -2.60 37.75
N ASP A 204 2.72 -3.90 37.95
CA ASP A 204 2.98 -4.47 39.26
C ASP A 204 3.96 -5.65 39.14
N GLU A 205 5.11 -5.42 39.76
CA GLU A 205 5.99 -6.32 40.53
C GLU A 205 6.66 -7.54 39.84
N LYS A 206 7.93 -7.53 39.62
CA LYS A 206 9.05 -7.95 40.50
C LYS A 206 10.38 -7.72 39.84
#